data_f14f858167032b68a4a5b2b8aa6c961c
#
_entry.id   f14f858167032b68a4a5b2b8aa6c961c
#
_cell.length_a   1.000
_cell.length_b   1.000
_cell.length_c   1.000
_cell.angle_alpha   90.00
_cell.angle_beta   90.00
_cell.angle_gamma   90.00
#
_symmetry.space_group_name_H-M   'P 1'
#
loop_
_entity.id
_entity.type
_entity.pdbx_description
1 polymer ?
#
loop_
_entity_poly.entity_id
_entity_poly.type
_entity_poly.pdbx_seq_one_letter_code
_entity_poly.pdbx_strand_id
1 'polypeptide(L)'
;MKKLLFFAGILTLMASCQCGQEKLSPVLSIEGGQVQGVTVDRVKDVFVFRGIPYAAPPIRENRWKAPQPVIPWEGVKLCNRFEHPSYQHIQFRGGYYTEWGYGDEAPFSEDCLYLNVWTKKPGDVNAKLPVALWIHGGGYREGWGSEPEFDAQEWAGKDVVIVSINYRLGVFGFLTHPELSAENEHGVSGNYGILDQIESLKWIKKNIAEFGGDPDNVMIFGQSAGGGSVRTLCESPLARGLFNKAIIMSAGGLTVPNANAGGMRGGMGGMRMGGFPGFGGMGGNNNAPKLAAYKAPQAPEGLNALQRAEFNTKVIMDWAGYNTIQKMRSADTEVIHSVATIYSNATGNQGSITGQPIVDGYVSLESFDQAALDGTLADVPYMIGYTLNDMGNMSAGIAEFCKNREEKGNKAWAYEFARPLPGENPEVGQRLRGAFHSSDLWFVFKSLQHCWRPWTKGDWDLSEKMLTAWTNFCKYGDPNGPDGGEWAPCTKDNPNFMVFKLDENDVENSEFTQPITKLPWE
;
A
#
# COMPACT_ATOMS: atom_id res chain seq x y z
N MET A 1 -4.54 -80.97 -20.84
CA MET A 1 -3.80 -80.16 -19.90
C MET A 1 -4.19 -78.68 -20.16
N LYS A 2 -5.13 -78.18 -19.36
CA LYS A 2 -5.64 -76.78 -19.47
C LYS A 2 -4.89 -75.91 -18.49
N LYS A 3 -4.22 -74.90 -18.97
CA LYS A 3 -3.61 -73.86 -18.12
C LYS A 3 -4.65 -72.76 -17.85
N LEU A 4 -5.03 -72.62 -16.57
CA LEU A 4 -5.79 -71.47 -16.06
C LEU A 4 -4.87 -70.28 -15.90
N LEU A 5 -5.14 -69.17 -16.56
CA LEU A 5 -4.55 -67.87 -16.31
C LEU A 5 -5.43 -67.13 -15.31
N PHE A 6 -4.88 -66.80 -14.13
CA PHE A 6 -5.45 -65.89 -13.15
C PHE A 6 -5.11 -64.45 -13.56
N PHE A 7 -6.11 -63.67 -13.90
CA PHE A 7 -5.99 -62.20 -13.99
C PHE A 7 -6.27 -61.60 -12.61
N ALA A 8 -5.25 -61.14 -11.93
CA ALA A 8 -5.40 -60.30 -10.74
C ALA A 8 -5.62 -58.87 -11.19
N GLY A 9 -6.84 -58.38 -11.02
CA GLY A 9 -7.18 -56.97 -11.24
C GLY A 9 -6.65 -56.12 -10.10
N ILE A 10 -5.67 -55.30 -10.38
CA ILE A 10 -5.22 -54.21 -9.49
C ILE A 10 -6.23 -53.06 -9.63
N LEU A 11 -7.11 -52.94 -8.65
CA LEU A 11 -7.96 -51.76 -8.48
C LEU A 11 -7.05 -50.62 -7.93
N THR A 12 -6.57 -49.77 -8.80
CA THR A 12 -5.91 -48.51 -8.40
C THR A 12 -7.01 -47.57 -7.92
N LEU A 13 -7.10 -47.38 -6.60
CA LEU A 13 -7.85 -46.26 -6.03
C LEU A 13 -7.15 -44.97 -6.48
N MET A 14 -7.69 -44.33 -7.49
CA MET A 14 -7.40 -42.92 -7.75
C MET A 14 -8.07 -42.13 -6.64
N ALA A 15 -7.32 -41.77 -5.60
CA ALA A 15 -7.71 -40.69 -4.72
C ALA A 15 -7.64 -39.40 -5.58
N SER A 16 -8.79 -39.01 -6.13
CA SER A 16 -8.95 -37.68 -6.71
C SER A 16 -8.81 -36.68 -5.56
N CYS A 17 -7.67 -35.98 -5.48
CA CYS A 17 -7.64 -34.69 -4.84
C CYS A 17 -8.71 -33.83 -5.53
N GLN A 18 -9.85 -33.68 -4.90
CA GLN A 18 -10.79 -32.63 -5.25
C GLN A 18 -10.18 -31.30 -4.82
N CYS A 19 -9.26 -30.78 -5.63
CA CYS A 19 -9.01 -29.37 -5.69
C CYS A 19 -10.35 -28.76 -6.11
N GLY A 20 -11.02 -28.03 -5.21
CA GLY A 20 -12.34 -27.47 -5.46
C GLY A 20 -12.27 -26.62 -6.73
N GLN A 21 -13.06 -26.95 -7.75
CA GLN A 21 -13.13 -26.13 -8.96
C GLN A 21 -13.55 -24.71 -8.55
N GLU A 22 -12.76 -23.71 -8.91
CA GLU A 22 -13.13 -22.31 -8.78
C GLU A 22 -14.50 -22.10 -9.45
N LYS A 23 -15.43 -21.51 -8.70
CA LYS A 23 -16.74 -21.15 -9.23
C LYS A 23 -16.69 -19.72 -9.74
N LEU A 24 -17.34 -19.50 -10.86
CA LEU A 24 -17.48 -18.16 -11.43
C LEU A 24 -18.52 -17.35 -10.64
N SER A 25 -18.27 -16.05 -10.49
CA SER A 25 -19.26 -15.09 -10.00
C SER A 25 -20.35 -14.83 -11.05
N PRO A 26 -21.44 -14.12 -10.72
CA PRO A 26 -22.23 -13.42 -11.72
C PRO A 26 -21.35 -12.52 -12.60
N VAL A 27 -21.78 -12.27 -13.83
CA VAL A 27 -21.18 -11.24 -14.69
C VAL A 27 -21.65 -9.88 -14.23
N LEU A 28 -20.72 -8.97 -13.97
CA LEU A 28 -21.00 -7.61 -13.54
C LEU A 28 -20.72 -6.62 -14.69
N SER A 29 -21.52 -5.57 -14.79
CA SER A 29 -21.34 -4.49 -15.77
C SER A 29 -20.76 -3.27 -15.07
N ILE A 30 -19.55 -2.89 -15.43
CA ILE A 30 -18.81 -1.77 -14.83
C ILE A 30 -18.35 -0.79 -15.90
N GLU A 31 -17.72 0.30 -15.48
CA GLU A 31 -17.05 1.19 -16.44
C GLU A 31 -15.99 0.42 -17.23
N GLY A 32 -16.05 0.57 -18.55
CA GLY A 32 -15.16 -0.09 -19.50
C GLY A 32 -15.69 -1.40 -20.05
N GLY A 33 -16.55 -2.16 -19.37
CA GLY A 33 -17.10 -3.42 -19.90
C GLY A 33 -17.64 -4.38 -18.85
N GLN A 34 -17.71 -5.66 -19.20
CA GLN A 34 -18.17 -6.71 -18.30
C GLN A 34 -17.02 -7.47 -17.67
N VAL A 35 -17.18 -7.83 -16.39
CA VAL A 35 -16.20 -8.59 -15.62
C VAL A 35 -16.83 -9.80 -14.94
N GLN A 36 -16.04 -10.84 -14.72
CA GLN A 36 -16.41 -12.02 -13.97
C GLN A 36 -15.25 -12.47 -13.09
N GLY A 37 -15.51 -12.63 -11.80
CA GLY A 37 -14.55 -13.12 -10.81
C GLY A 37 -14.68 -14.60 -10.53
N VAL A 38 -13.87 -15.07 -9.58
CA VAL A 38 -13.83 -16.47 -9.12
C VAL A 38 -13.98 -16.55 -7.60
N THR A 39 -14.38 -17.71 -7.09
CA THR A 39 -14.38 -17.96 -5.64
C THR A 39 -12.95 -18.00 -5.11
N VAL A 40 -12.78 -17.55 -3.86
CA VAL A 40 -11.54 -17.76 -3.10
C VAL A 40 -11.52 -19.18 -2.49
N ASP A 41 -10.37 -19.60 -1.99
CA ASP A 41 -10.12 -20.97 -1.54
C ASP A 41 -10.50 -21.24 -0.07
N ARG A 42 -10.41 -20.24 0.83
CA ARG A 42 -10.53 -20.44 2.28
C ARG A 42 -11.83 -19.94 2.88
N VAL A 43 -12.35 -18.83 2.40
CA VAL A 43 -13.56 -18.21 2.95
C VAL A 43 -14.75 -18.49 2.05
N LYS A 44 -15.73 -19.24 2.61
CA LYS A 44 -16.92 -19.63 1.86
C LYS A 44 -17.72 -18.42 1.36
N ASP A 45 -18.24 -18.54 0.14
CA ASP A 45 -19.11 -17.57 -0.52
C ASP A 45 -18.45 -16.20 -0.77
N VAL A 46 -17.13 -16.13 -0.70
CA VAL A 46 -16.34 -14.96 -1.11
C VAL A 46 -15.87 -15.14 -2.55
N PHE A 47 -16.02 -14.09 -3.33
CA PHE A 47 -15.51 -13.98 -4.69
C PHE A 47 -14.40 -12.92 -4.74
N VAL A 48 -13.44 -13.13 -5.62
CA VAL A 48 -12.40 -12.18 -5.95
C VAL A 48 -12.43 -11.85 -7.43
N PHE A 49 -12.27 -10.57 -7.73
CA PHE A 49 -12.09 -10.03 -9.08
C PHE A 49 -10.69 -9.42 -9.11
N ARG A 50 -9.75 -10.07 -9.78
CA ARG A 50 -8.35 -9.68 -9.85
C ARG A 50 -8.07 -8.94 -11.15
N GLY A 51 -7.31 -7.85 -11.09
CA GLY A 51 -6.81 -7.16 -12.27
C GLY A 51 -7.88 -6.42 -13.08
N ILE A 52 -8.77 -5.68 -12.41
CA ILE A 52 -9.72 -4.77 -13.08
C ILE A 52 -8.98 -3.46 -13.40
N PRO A 53 -8.93 -3.01 -14.67
CA PRO A 53 -8.37 -1.71 -14.98
C PRO A 53 -9.27 -0.58 -14.46
N TYR A 54 -8.71 0.40 -13.77
CA TYR A 54 -9.44 1.57 -13.28
C TYR A 54 -9.06 2.86 -14.01
N ALA A 55 -8.04 2.80 -14.87
CA ALA A 55 -7.64 3.87 -15.79
C ALA A 55 -6.95 3.26 -17.02
N ALA A 56 -6.75 4.06 -18.06
CA ALA A 56 -5.95 3.67 -19.21
C ALA A 56 -4.47 3.49 -18.82
N PRO A 57 -3.71 2.61 -19.51
CA PRO A 57 -2.29 2.42 -19.27
C PRO A 57 -1.50 3.73 -19.32
N PRO A 58 -0.73 4.08 -18.26
CA PRO A 58 0.03 5.33 -18.20
C PRO A 58 1.40 5.21 -18.91
N ILE A 59 1.38 4.70 -20.12
CA ILE A 59 2.56 4.42 -20.96
C ILE A 59 2.74 5.46 -22.07
N ARG A 60 3.94 5.62 -22.57
CA ARG A 60 4.27 6.49 -23.72
C ARG A 60 3.74 7.91 -23.55
N GLU A 61 2.80 8.36 -24.40
CA GLU A 61 2.18 9.69 -24.34
C GLU A 61 1.38 9.95 -23.07
N ASN A 62 0.95 8.91 -22.36
CA ASN A 62 0.29 9.02 -21.05
C ASN A 62 1.27 8.98 -19.87
N ARG A 63 2.56 8.69 -20.11
CA ARG A 63 3.58 8.76 -19.06
C ARG A 63 3.60 10.17 -18.49
N TRP A 64 3.48 10.30 -17.17
CA TRP A 64 3.39 11.57 -16.43
C TRP A 64 2.21 12.46 -16.85
N LYS A 65 1.06 11.87 -17.11
CA LYS A 65 -0.23 12.55 -17.14
C LYS A 65 -1.10 12.07 -15.98
N ALA A 66 -2.12 12.86 -15.63
CA ALA A 66 -3.20 12.38 -14.78
C ALA A 66 -3.80 11.09 -15.37
N PRO A 67 -4.38 10.20 -14.54
CA PRO A 67 -5.06 9.01 -15.04
C PRO A 67 -6.05 9.35 -16.17
N GLN A 68 -6.02 8.59 -17.24
CA GLN A 68 -6.92 8.75 -18.37
C GLN A 68 -8.08 7.76 -18.25
N PRO A 69 -9.25 8.05 -18.86
CA PRO A 69 -10.41 7.16 -18.80
C PRO A 69 -10.08 5.73 -19.22
N VAL A 70 -10.72 4.76 -18.57
CA VAL A 70 -10.58 3.34 -18.89
C VAL A 70 -10.83 3.09 -20.38
N ILE A 71 -9.99 2.30 -21.01
CA ILE A 71 -10.21 1.86 -22.40
C ILE A 71 -11.29 0.78 -22.40
N PRO A 72 -12.43 0.99 -23.05
CA PRO A 72 -13.50 -0.01 -23.10
C PRO A 72 -13.05 -1.32 -23.78
N TRP A 73 -13.59 -2.44 -23.32
CA TRP A 73 -13.38 -3.75 -23.91
C TRP A 73 -14.69 -4.45 -24.26
N GLU A 74 -14.62 -5.35 -25.25
CA GLU A 74 -15.76 -6.19 -25.65
C GLU A 74 -15.75 -7.52 -24.91
N GLY A 75 -16.94 -8.09 -24.68
CA GLY A 75 -17.12 -9.38 -24.01
C GLY A 75 -16.91 -9.31 -22.50
N VAL A 76 -16.77 -10.47 -21.89
CA VAL A 76 -16.59 -10.62 -20.44
C VAL A 76 -15.12 -10.84 -20.12
N LYS A 77 -14.49 -9.92 -19.37
CA LYS A 77 -13.13 -10.08 -18.83
C LYS A 77 -13.19 -11.02 -17.63
N LEU A 78 -12.53 -12.17 -17.73
CA LEU A 78 -12.34 -13.07 -16.60
C LEU A 78 -11.24 -12.52 -15.69
N CYS A 79 -11.63 -12.07 -14.49
CA CYS A 79 -10.75 -11.46 -13.50
C CYS A 79 -10.27 -12.49 -12.48
N ASN A 80 -9.50 -13.49 -12.95
CA ASN A 80 -9.01 -14.61 -12.13
C ASN A 80 -7.52 -14.57 -11.82
N ARG A 81 -6.78 -13.56 -12.32
CA ARG A 81 -5.35 -13.37 -12.05
C ARG A 81 -5.05 -11.91 -11.76
N PHE A 82 -4.05 -11.67 -10.94
CA PHE A 82 -3.51 -10.34 -10.70
C PHE A 82 -2.81 -9.81 -11.94
N GLU A 83 -2.95 -8.52 -12.18
CA GLU A 83 -2.28 -7.83 -13.28
C GLU A 83 -1.02 -7.12 -12.79
N HIS A 84 -0.27 -6.51 -13.70
CA HIS A 84 1.05 -5.96 -13.49
C HIS A 84 1.15 -4.98 -12.31
N PRO A 85 2.06 -5.21 -11.34
CA PRO A 85 2.51 -4.15 -10.45
C PRO A 85 3.23 -3.03 -11.20
N SER A 86 3.31 -1.85 -10.57
CA SER A 86 4.09 -0.72 -11.09
C SER A 86 5.54 -1.12 -11.33
N TYR A 87 6.15 -0.55 -12.39
CA TYR A 87 7.56 -0.82 -12.68
C TYR A 87 8.46 -0.41 -11.52
N GLN A 88 9.25 -1.34 -11.04
CA GLN A 88 10.09 -1.21 -9.85
C GLN A 88 11.23 -2.23 -9.86
N HIS A 89 12.26 -1.98 -9.03
CA HIS A 89 13.28 -2.97 -8.72
C HIS A 89 13.20 -3.31 -7.25
N ILE A 90 13.00 -4.57 -6.93
CA ILE A 90 12.93 -5.07 -5.56
C ILE A 90 14.14 -5.91 -5.21
N GLN A 91 14.53 -5.86 -3.94
CA GLN A 91 15.56 -6.72 -3.38
C GLN A 91 14.92 -7.92 -2.69
N PHE A 92 14.96 -9.08 -3.36
CA PHE A 92 14.33 -10.30 -2.86
C PHE A 92 15.03 -10.95 -1.66
N ARG A 93 16.28 -10.59 -1.34
CA ARG A 93 17.03 -11.17 -0.22
C ARG A 93 17.49 -10.11 0.76
N GLY A 94 17.34 -10.42 2.05
CA GLY A 94 17.80 -9.55 3.14
C GLY A 94 16.93 -8.33 3.43
N GLY A 95 15.77 -8.21 2.80
CA GLY A 95 14.78 -7.14 2.96
C GLY A 95 13.40 -7.65 3.34
N TYR A 96 12.41 -6.78 3.23
CA TYR A 96 11.01 -7.10 3.53
C TYR A 96 10.47 -8.27 2.68
N TYR A 97 10.87 -8.39 1.40
CA TYR A 97 10.44 -9.50 0.53
C TYR A 97 11.01 -10.87 0.93
N THR A 98 12.02 -10.93 1.80
CA THR A 98 12.40 -12.17 2.49
C THR A 98 11.36 -12.54 3.56
N GLU A 99 10.69 -11.56 4.14
CA GLU A 99 9.62 -11.77 5.12
C GLU A 99 8.29 -12.09 4.45
N TRP A 100 7.91 -11.27 3.45
CA TRP A 100 6.59 -11.39 2.81
C TRP A 100 6.48 -12.62 1.92
N GLY A 101 7.57 -13.05 1.32
CA GLY A 101 7.55 -14.03 0.26
C GLY A 101 7.28 -13.40 -1.10
N TYR A 102 7.14 -14.25 -2.07
CA TYR A 102 6.91 -13.90 -3.47
C TYR A 102 5.75 -14.74 -3.99
N GLY A 103 4.77 -14.10 -4.57
CA GLY A 103 3.61 -14.75 -5.16
C GLY A 103 3.76 -14.95 -6.67
N ASP A 104 2.65 -15.29 -7.31
CA ASP A 104 2.53 -15.41 -8.77
C ASP A 104 2.20 -14.04 -9.39
N GLU A 105 3.07 -13.05 -9.16
CA GLU A 105 2.89 -11.72 -9.71
C GLU A 105 3.18 -11.70 -11.21
N ALA A 106 2.39 -10.89 -11.92
CA ALA A 106 2.72 -10.52 -13.28
C ALA A 106 4.01 -9.66 -13.31
N PRO A 107 4.77 -9.64 -14.41
CA PRO A 107 5.96 -8.81 -14.51
C PRO A 107 5.69 -7.34 -14.22
N PHE A 108 6.61 -6.64 -13.57
CA PHE A 108 6.52 -5.21 -13.32
C PHE A 108 6.41 -4.40 -14.62
N SER A 109 5.50 -3.44 -14.66
CA SER A 109 5.17 -2.68 -15.86
C SER A 109 4.75 -1.25 -15.54
N GLU A 110 4.93 -0.32 -16.48
CA GLU A 110 4.27 0.98 -16.42
C GLU A 110 2.74 0.84 -16.63
N ASP A 111 2.28 -0.17 -17.36
CA ASP A 111 0.87 -0.55 -17.42
C ASP A 111 0.47 -1.27 -16.14
N CYS A 112 0.10 -0.49 -15.12
CA CYS A 112 -0.08 -0.99 -13.76
C CYS A 112 -1.37 -0.51 -13.07
N LEU A 113 -2.22 0.28 -13.73
CA LEU A 113 -3.38 0.88 -13.07
C LEU A 113 -4.55 -0.11 -12.97
N TYR A 114 -4.35 -1.10 -12.12
CA TYR A 114 -5.29 -2.19 -11.85
C TYR A 114 -5.66 -2.25 -10.37
N LEU A 115 -6.88 -2.71 -10.11
CA LEU A 115 -7.38 -2.98 -8.77
C LEU A 115 -7.96 -4.38 -8.65
N ASN A 116 -8.11 -4.83 -7.40
CA ASN A 116 -8.69 -6.13 -7.06
C ASN A 116 -9.85 -5.90 -6.09
N VAL A 117 -10.90 -6.70 -6.19
CA VAL A 117 -12.10 -6.59 -5.33
C VAL A 117 -12.45 -7.95 -4.75
N TRP A 118 -12.58 -8.04 -3.42
CA TRP A 118 -13.13 -9.21 -2.72
C TRP A 118 -14.50 -8.88 -2.14
N THR A 119 -15.48 -9.74 -2.37
CA THR A 119 -16.85 -9.52 -1.91
C THR A 119 -17.63 -10.83 -1.74
N LYS A 120 -18.63 -10.82 -0.85
CA LYS A 120 -19.64 -11.89 -0.73
C LYS A 120 -20.90 -11.66 -1.58
N LYS A 121 -21.10 -10.47 -2.12
CA LYS A 121 -22.37 -10.04 -2.70
C LYS A 121 -22.24 -9.50 -4.13
N PRO A 122 -21.48 -10.19 -5.03
CA PRO A 122 -21.37 -9.73 -6.41
C PRO A 122 -22.74 -9.76 -7.10
N GLY A 123 -23.13 -8.66 -7.73
CA GLY A 123 -24.41 -8.49 -8.42
C GLY A 123 -25.58 -8.07 -7.51
N ASP A 124 -25.41 -8.03 -6.19
CA ASP A 124 -26.44 -7.54 -5.26
C ASP A 124 -26.24 -6.04 -4.96
N VAL A 125 -26.71 -5.19 -5.85
CA VAL A 125 -26.57 -3.74 -5.74
C VAL A 125 -27.27 -3.13 -4.50
N ASN A 126 -28.12 -3.91 -3.83
CA ASN A 126 -28.84 -3.48 -2.62
C ASN A 126 -28.17 -3.96 -1.33
N ALA A 127 -27.13 -4.76 -1.40
CA ALA A 127 -26.44 -5.30 -0.22
C ALA A 127 -25.81 -4.20 0.65
N LYS A 128 -25.32 -3.12 0.01
CA LYS A 128 -24.74 -1.93 0.68
C LYS A 128 -23.70 -2.28 1.76
N LEU A 129 -22.82 -3.19 1.45
CA LEU A 129 -21.72 -3.54 2.34
C LEU A 129 -20.73 -2.36 2.43
N PRO A 130 -20.16 -2.09 3.62
CA PRO A 130 -19.09 -1.10 3.74
C PRO A 130 -17.89 -1.48 2.86
N VAL A 131 -17.19 -0.46 2.36
CA VAL A 131 -16.08 -0.61 1.43
C VAL A 131 -14.79 -0.17 2.10
N ALA A 132 -13.72 -0.94 1.96
CA ALA A 132 -12.38 -0.57 2.39
C ALA A 132 -11.43 -0.53 1.19
N LEU A 133 -10.75 0.59 1.00
CA LEU A 133 -9.69 0.75 0.01
C LEU A 133 -8.33 0.61 0.68
N TRP A 134 -7.58 -0.44 0.33
CA TRP A 134 -6.21 -0.65 0.74
C TRP A 134 -5.21 0.03 -0.18
N ILE A 135 -4.30 0.82 0.40
CA ILE A 135 -3.20 1.50 -0.29
C ILE A 135 -1.88 0.95 0.29
N HIS A 136 -1.15 0.19 -0.51
CA HIS A 136 0.09 -0.45 -0.07
C HIS A 136 1.22 0.55 0.21
N GLY A 137 2.19 0.11 1.02
CA GLY A 137 3.39 0.86 1.36
C GLY A 137 4.53 0.71 0.35
N GLY A 138 5.77 0.60 0.86
CA GLY A 138 6.98 0.41 0.04
C GLY A 138 7.69 1.70 -0.33
N GLY A 139 7.60 2.75 0.50
CA GLY A 139 8.36 4.01 0.31
C GLY A 139 8.07 4.76 -0.97
N TYR A 140 6.90 4.55 -1.59
CA TYR A 140 6.51 5.04 -2.92
C TYR A 140 7.42 4.55 -4.06
N ARG A 141 8.20 3.51 -3.85
CA ARG A 141 9.20 2.98 -4.81
C ARG A 141 8.99 1.53 -5.16
N GLU A 142 8.41 0.77 -4.25
CA GLU A 142 8.15 -0.66 -4.38
C GLU A 142 6.81 -1.00 -3.75
N GLY A 143 6.34 -2.24 -3.96
CA GLY A 143 5.08 -2.74 -3.45
C GLY A 143 4.00 -2.85 -4.52
N TRP A 144 2.96 -3.62 -4.19
CA TRP A 144 1.76 -3.81 -5.01
C TRP A 144 0.57 -4.27 -4.17
N GLY A 145 -0.62 -4.11 -4.70
CA GLY A 145 -1.87 -4.38 -3.98
C GLY A 145 -2.22 -5.85 -3.76
N SER A 146 -1.44 -6.78 -4.28
CA SER A 146 -1.66 -8.23 -4.19
C SER A 146 -0.51 -9.00 -3.53
N GLU A 147 0.29 -8.32 -2.70
CA GLU A 147 1.29 -9.00 -1.89
C GLU A 147 0.63 -10.03 -0.95
N PRO A 148 1.29 -11.16 -0.63
CA PRO A 148 0.67 -12.26 0.13
C PRO A 148 0.06 -11.86 1.47
N GLU A 149 0.63 -10.88 2.16
CA GLU A 149 0.12 -10.34 3.41
C GLU A 149 -1.19 -9.57 3.25
N PHE A 150 -1.54 -9.13 2.04
CA PHE A 150 -2.78 -8.40 1.74
C PHE A 150 -3.92 -9.29 1.23
N ASP A 151 -3.83 -10.61 1.43
CA ASP A 151 -4.93 -11.51 1.07
C ASP A 151 -6.19 -11.15 1.87
N ALA A 152 -7.16 -10.56 1.19
CA ALA A 152 -8.29 -9.92 1.80
C ALA A 152 -9.54 -10.80 1.95
N GLN A 153 -9.44 -12.11 1.78
CA GLN A 153 -10.58 -13.04 1.89
C GLN A 153 -11.29 -12.92 3.25
N GLU A 154 -10.53 -12.79 4.33
CA GLU A 154 -11.06 -12.72 5.69
C GLU A 154 -11.84 -11.42 5.92
N TRP A 155 -11.41 -10.30 5.33
CA TRP A 155 -12.16 -9.04 5.33
C TRP A 155 -13.52 -9.20 4.65
N ALA A 156 -13.55 -9.78 3.47
CA ALA A 156 -14.80 -10.06 2.78
C ALA A 156 -15.66 -11.05 3.58
N GLY A 157 -15.01 -12.00 4.29
CA GLY A 157 -15.64 -12.89 5.27
C GLY A 157 -16.42 -12.17 6.36
N LYS A 158 -15.99 -10.96 6.74
CA LYS A 158 -16.64 -10.07 7.72
C LYS A 158 -17.66 -9.10 7.10
N ASP A 159 -18.16 -9.38 5.90
CA ASP A 159 -19.13 -8.54 5.17
C ASP A 159 -18.62 -7.10 4.91
N VAL A 160 -17.39 -6.99 4.44
CA VAL A 160 -16.77 -5.77 3.92
C VAL A 160 -16.37 -6.03 2.48
N VAL A 161 -16.70 -5.15 1.56
CA VAL A 161 -16.10 -5.14 0.23
C VAL A 161 -14.73 -4.50 0.35
N ILE A 162 -13.68 -5.26 0.05
CA ILE A 162 -12.33 -4.73 0.10
C ILE A 162 -11.73 -4.60 -1.28
N VAL A 163 -11.12 -3.46 -1.54
CA VAL A 163 -10.44 -3.11 -2.78
C VAL A 163 -8.97 -2.88 -2.48
N SER A 164 -8.08 -3.51 -3.22
CA SER A 164 -6.65 -3.20 -3.22
C SER A 164 -6.24 -2.64 -4.58
N ILE A 165 -5.29 -1.72 -4.60
CA ILE A 165 -4.87 -1.04 -5.83
C ILE A 165 -3.37 -1.14 -6.07
N ASN A 166 -2.98 -1.16 -7.33
CA ASN A 166 -1.67 -0.71 -7.76
C ASN A 166 -1.75 0.77 -8.15
N TYR A 167 -0.71 1.52 -7.93
CA TYR A 167 -0.56 2.92 -8.34
C TYR A 167 0.87 3.16 -8.81
N ARG A 168 1.09 4.19 -9.63
CA ARG A 168 2.43 4.50 -10.15
C ARG A 168 3.40 4.84 -9.03
N LEU A 169 4.60 4.27 -9.11
CA LEU A 169 5.65 4.37 -8.11
C LEU A 169 6.88 5.12 -8.66
N GLY A 170 7.75 5.52 -7.75
CA GLY A 170 9.06 6.10 -8.05
C GLY A 170 9.00 7.25 -9.06
N VAL A 171 9.86 7.21 -10.02
CA VAL A 171 9.96 8.20 -11.09
C VAL A 171 8.70 8.26 -11.97
N PHE A 172 7.96 7.15 -12.11
CA PHE A 172 6.73 7.13 -12.91
C PHE A 172 5.54 7.74 -12.18
N GLY A 173 5.51 7.67 -10.85
CA GLY A 173 4.44 8.20 -10.02
C GLY A 173 4.69 9.61 -9.49
N PHE A 174 5.94 10.06 -9.39
CA PHE A 174 6.27 11.26 -8.62
C PHE A 174 7.33 12.18 -9.25
N LEU A 175 7.65 11.99 -10.53
CA LEU A 175 8.60 12.86 -11.22
C LEU A 175 8.04 14.26 -11.40
N THR A 176 8.76 15.27 -10.91
CA THR A 176 8.50 16.69 -11.16
C THR A 176 9.43 17.20 -12.27
N HIS A 177 8.93 18.00 -13.20
CA HIS A 177 9.75 18.62 -14.24
C HIS A 177 9.07 19.89 -14.77
N PRO A 178 9.80 20.99 -15.03
CA PRO A 178 9.18 22.25 -15.45
C PRO A 178 8.38 22.14 -16.76
N GLU A 179 8.82 21.33 -17.72
CA GLU A 179 8.05 21.11 -18.95
C GLU A 179 6.76 20.31 -18.71
N LEU A 180 6.76 19.37 -17.73
CA LEU A 180 5.54 18.65 -17.35
C LEU A 180 4.55 19.58 -16.65
N SER A 181 5.04 20.48 -15.79
CA SER A 181 4.18 21.50 -15.18
C SER A 181 3.65 22.49 -16.22
N ALA A 182 4.45 22.87 -17.21
CA ALA A 182 4.00 23.75 -18.28
C ALA A 182 2.95 23.09 -19.22
N GLU A 183 2.98 21.77 -19.37
CA GLU A 183 1.97 21.00 -20.13
C GLU A 183 0.63 20.85 -19.37
N ASN A 184 0.69 20.87 -18.04
CA ASN A 184 -0.46 20.65 -17.16
C ASN A 184 -1.28 21.93 -17.01
N GLU A 185 -2.62 21.85 -17.14
CA GLU A 185 -3.52 23.01 -17.02
C GLU A 185 -3.47 23.70 -15.65
N HIS A 186 -3.04 23.00 -14.61
CA HIS A 186 -2.87 23.52 -13.25
C HIS A 186 -1.44 24.00 -12.96
N GLY A 187 -0.51 23.90 -13.92
CA GLY A 187 0.87 24.35 -13.76
C GLY A 187 1.70 23.51 -12.80
N VAL A 188 1.35 22.24 -12.57
CA VAL A 188 2.01 21.35 -11.61
C VAL A 188 2.45 20.03 -12.23
N SER A 189 3.44 19.37 -11.63
CA SER A 189 3.90 18.04 -11.97
C SER A 189 4.27 17.24 -10.70
N GLY A 190 4.43 15.94 -10.83
CA GLY A 190 4.53 15.04 -9.69
C GLY A 190 3.14 14.55 -9.25
N ASN A 191 3.05 13.95 -8.08
CA ASN A 191 1.80 13.47 -7.48
C ASN A 191 0.91 12.57 -8.37
N TYR A 192 1.44 12.01 -9.49
CA TYR A 192 0.66 11.15 -10.39
C TYR A 192 0.19 9.88 -9.67
N GLY A 193 1.01 9.32 -8.76
CA GLY A 193 0.61 8.19 -7.92
C GLY A 193 -0.54 8.53 -6.96
N ILE A 194 -0.61 9.76 -6.45
CA ILE A 194 -1.77 10.23 -5.65
C ILE A 194 -2.99 10.44 -6.52
N LEU A 195 -2.82 10.96 -7.74
CA LEU A 195 -3.92 11.07 -8.70
C LEU A 195 -4.48 9.69 -9.08
N ASP A 196 -3.63 8.67 -9.19
CA ASP A 196 -4.07 7.28 -9.42
C ASP A 196 -4.95 6.78 -8.27
N GLN A 197 -4.56 7.06 -7.02
CA GLN A 197 -5.34 6.71 -5.83
C GLN A 197 -6.68 7.45 -5.79
N ILE A 198 -6.70 8.73 -6.15
CA ILE A 198 -7.95 9.52 -6.28
C ILE A 198 -8.84 8.93 -7.39
N GLU A 199 -8.27 8.53 -8.52
CA GLU A 199 -9.04 7.91 -9.60
C GLU A 199 -9.64 6.56 -9.18
N SER A 200 -8.90 5.75 -8.42
CA SER A 200 -9.44 4.51 -7.84
C SER A 200 -10.63 4.75 -6.91
N LEU A 201 -10.60 5.83 -6.13
CA LEU A 201 -11.74 6.25 -5.30
C LEU A 201 -12.95 6.69 -6.14
N LYS A 202 -12.74 7.40 -7.24
CA LYS A 202 -13.81 7.75 -8.18
C LYS A 202 -14.38 6.50 -8.86
N TRP A 203 -13.51 5.55 -9.20
CA TRP A 203 -13.92 4.25 -9.72
C TRP A 203 -14.81 3.51 -8.71
N ILE A 204 -14.44 3.49 -7.42
CA ILE A 204 -15.26 2.91 -6.34
C ILE A 204 -16.63 3.58 -6.29
N LYS A 205 -16.68 4.92 -6.27
CA LYS A 205 -17.94 5.67 -6.27
C LYS A 205 -18.87 5.27 -7.42
N LYS A 206 -18.33 4.98 -8.58
CA LYS A 206 -19.07 4.66 -9.78
C LYS A 206 -19.51 3.21 -9.88
N ASN A 207 -18.67 2.27 -9.44
CA ASN A 207 -18.81 0.86 -9.80
C ASN A 207 -19.06 -0.08 -8.62
N ILE A 208 -18.75 0.32 -7.37
CA ILE A 208 -18.66 -0.65 -6.26
C ILE A 208 -20.02 -1.26 -5.88
N ALA A 209 -21.13 -0.60 -6.24
CA ALA A 209 -22.48 -1.14 -6.03
C ALA A 209 -22.70 -2.46 -6.77
N GLU A 210 -22.09 -2.66 -7.95
CA GLU A 210 -22.15 -3.91 -8.70
C GLU A 210 -21.49 -5.08 -7.93
N PHE A 211 -20.56 -4.75 -7.04
CA PHE A 211 -19.91 -5.72 -6.14
C PHE A 211 -20.62 -5.83 -4.78
N GLY A 212 -21.80 -5.24 -4.61
CA GLY A 212 -22.57 -5.21 -3.37
C GLY A 212 -22.07 -4.19 -2.36
N GLY A 213 -21.14 -3.31 -2.72
CA GLY A 213 -20.60 -2.27 -1.83
C GLY A 213 -21.46 -1.01 -1.78
N ASP A 214 -21.33 -0.27 -0.67
CA ASP A 214 -21.96 1.04 -0.50
C ASP A 214 -20.97 2.15 -0.91
N PRO A 215 -21.20 2.86 -2.03
CA PRO A 215 -20.33 3.95 -2.45
C PRO A 215 -20.31 5.13 -1.47
N ASP A 216 -21.27 5.22 -0.54
CA ASP A 216 -21.34 6.26 0.46
C ASP A 216 -20.79 5.83 1.83
N ASN A 217 -20.26 4.62 1.95
CA ASN A 217 -19.61 4.09 3.14
C ASN A 217 -18.23 3.52 2.81
N VAL A 218 -17.29 4.40 2.46
CA VAL A 218 -15.94 4.06 2.00
C VAL A 218 -14.90 4.45 3.05
N MET A 219 -14.05 3.51 3.45
CA MET A 219 -12.88 3.74 4.28
C MET A 219 -11.61 3.63 3.43
N ILE A 220 -10.67 4.54 3.66
CA ILE A 220 -9.30 4.41 3.13
C ILE A 220 -8.36 3.97 4.24
N PHE A 221 -7.44 3.05 3.94
CA PHE A 221 -6.41 2.66 4.89
C PHE A 221 -5.12 2.27 4.17
N GLY A 222 -3.99 2.49 4.83
CA GLY A 222 -2.68 2.19 4.27
C GLY A 222 -1.59 2.23 5.32
N GLN A 223 -0.48 1.56 5.04
CA GLN A 223 0.64 1.42 5.94
C GLN A 223 1.89 2.06 5.34
N SER A 224 2.78 2.65 6.16
CA SER A 224 4.03 3.26 5.69
C SER A 224 3.78 4.35 4.64
N ALA A 225 4.33 4.24 3.44
CA ALA A 225 4.01 5.12 2.32
C ALA A 225 2.52 5.12 1.96
N GLY A 226 1.82 3.97 2.10
CA GLY A 226 0.37 3.92 1.98
C GLY A 226 -0.35 4.74 3.06
N GLY A 227 0.12 4.70 4.29
CA GLY A 227 -0.34 5.59 5.37
C GLY A 227 -0.04 7.07 5.08
N GLY A 228 1.11 7.36 4.48
CA GLY A 228 1.45 8.69 3.95
C GLY A 228 0.52 9.12 2.83
N SER A 229 0.13 8.20 1.95
CA SER A 229 -0.91 8.44 0.93
C SER A 229 -2.25 8.78 1.56
N VAL A 230 -2.68 8.02 2.59
CA VAL A 230 -3.91 8.33 3.34
C VAL A 230 -3.85 9.74 3.93
N ARG A 231 -2.71 10.17 4.50
CA ARG A 231 -2.50 11.54 4.99
C ARG A 231 -2.71 12.56 3.86
N THR A 232 -2.07 12.35 2.70
CA THR A 232 -2.21 13.24 1.53
C THR A 232 -3.65 13.27 1.00
N LEU A 233 -4.34 12.14 0.95
CA LEU A 233 -5.76 12.09 0.55
C LEU A 233 -6.67 12.83 1.54
N CYS A 234 -6.36 12.78 2.85
CA CYS A 234 -7.10 13.50 3.88
C CYS A 234 -6.97 15.03 3.78
N GLU A 235 -5.86 15.55 3.25
CA GLU A 235 -5.66 16.99 3.01
C GLU A 235 -6.12 17.43 1.62
N SER A 236 -6.06 16.53 0.62
CA SER A 236 -6.33 16.86 -0.77
C SER A 236 -7.78 17.30 -1.03
N PRO A 237 -8.00 18.45 -1.64
CA PRO A 237 -9.35 18.88 -2.03
C PRO A 237 -9.97 17.97 -3.09
N LEU A 238 -9.14 17.28 -3.90
CA LEU A 238 -9.59 16.39 -4.97
C LEU A 238 -10.17 15.08 -4.45
N ALA A 239 -9.87 14.70 -3.21
CA ALA A 239 -10.37 13.48 -2.57
C ALA A 239 -11.60 13.73 -1.67
N ARG A 240 -12.04 14.99 -1.53
CA ARG A 240 -13.18 15.35 -0.68
C ARG A 240 -14.46 14.64 -1.12
N GLY A 241 -15.16 14.03 -0.14
CA GLY A 241 -16.40 13.30 -0.38
C GLY A 241 -16.24 11.94 -1.06
N LEU A 242 -15.02 11.50 -1.35
CA LEU A 242 -14.77 10.18 -1.93
C LEU A 242 -14.62 9.06 -0.89
N PHE A 243 -14.39 9.42 0.38
CA PHE A 243 -14.31 8.48 1.51
C PHE A 243 -14.91 9.09 2.78
N ASN A 244 -15.18 8.23 3.77
CA ASN A 244 -15.91 8.57 5.00
C ASN A 244 -15.14 8.21 6.28
N LYS A 245 -14.03 7.50 6.18
CA LYS A 245 -13.18 7.07 7.29
C LYS A 245 -11.75 6.88 6.82
N ALA A 246 -10.79 7.04 7.74
CA ALA A 246 -9.38 6.90 7.40
C ALA A 246 -8.60 6.16 8.50
N ILE A 247 -7.76 5.19 8.10
CA ILE A 247 -6.79 4.55 9.01
C ILE A 247 -5.38 4.85 8.50
N ILE A 248 -4.56 5.45 9.35
CA ILE A 248 -3.16 5.78 9.09
C ILE A 248 -2.26 4.83 9.88
N MET A 249 -1.58 3.91 9.19
CA MET A 249 -0.76 2.88 9.82
C MET A 249 0.73 3.18 9.61
N SER A 250 1.50 3.32 10.68
CA SER A 250 2.97 3.50 10.66
C SER A 250 3.46 4.63 9.73
N ALA A 251 2.72 5.76 9.72
CA ALA A 251 3.07 6.94 8.93
C ALA A 251 3.20 8.23 9.79
N GLY A 252 3.23 8.06 11.11
CA GLY A 252 3.35 9.13 12.10
C GLY A 252 2.09 9.97 12.27
N GLY A 253 2.09 10.77 13.33
CA GLY A 253 1.08 11.79 13.63
C GLY A 253 1.58 13.20 13.25
N LEU A 254 1.32 14.20 14.11
CA LEU A 254 1.82 15.57 13.93
C LEU A 254 3.26 15.70 14.40
N THR A 255 3.98 16.66 13.83
CA THR A 255 5.32 17.02 14.28
C THR A 255 5.25 17.71 15.65
N VAL A 256 5.90 17.14 16.64
CA VAL A 256 5.97 17.71 17.99
C VAL A 256 7.31 18.45 18.17
N PRO A 257 7.31 19.77 18.42
CA PRO A 257 8.53 20.48 18.77
C PRO A 257 9.15 19.90 20.05
N ASN A 258 10.45 19.59 20.03
CA ASN A 258 11.22 19.09 21.18
C ASN A 258 10.94 17.61 21.63
N ALA A 259 10.23 16.80 20.92
CA ALA A 259 10.32 15.36 21.10
C ALA A 259 11.77 14.94 20.86
N ASN A 260 12.43 14.42 21.93
CA ASN A 260 13.86 14.07 21.93
C ASN A 260 14.35 13.52 20.60
N ALA A 261 15.39 14.13 20.06
CA ALA A 261 15.93 13.96 18.71
C ALA A 261 16.57 12.57 18.43
N GLY A 262 15.95 11.50 18.92
CA GLY A 262 16.26 10.11 18.57
C GLY A 262 15.39 9.56 17.44
N GLY A 263 14.32 10.25 17.06
CA GLY A 263 13.45 9.93 15.95
C GLY A 263 13.52 11.00 14.86
N MET A 264 13.41 10.61 13.62
CA MET A 264 13.50 11.46 12.44
C MET A 264 12.69 12.76 12.59
N ARG A 265 13.39 13.89 12.49
CA ARG A 265 12.79 15.23 12.43
C ARG A 265 11.94 15.36 11.18
N GLY A 266 10.68 15.64 11.37
CA GLY A 266 9.77 16.11 10.33
C GLY A 266 8.83 15.02 9.82
N GLY A 267 7.58 15.39 9.62
CA GLY A 267 6.67 14.66 8.76
C GLY A 267 7.31 14.39 7.40
N MET A 268 6.84 13.43 6.62
CA MET A 268 7.44 12.95 5.36
C MET A 268 7.89 14.04 4.36
N GLY A 269 7.48 15.30 4.53
CA GLY A 269 7.93 16.45 3.74
C GLY A 269 9.34 16.98 4.06
N GLY A 270 10.01 16.49 5.12
CA GLY A 270 11.33 16.98 5.57
C GLY A 270 12.42 15.91 5.64
N MET A 271 12.12 14.66 5.31
CA MET A 271 13.13 13.61 5.29
C MET A 271 14.16 13.89 4.19
N ARG A 272 15.35 14.34 4.58
CA ARG A 272 16.55 14.07 3.79
C ARG A 272 16.70 12.55 3.75
N MET A 273 16.23 11.92 2.68
CA MET A 273 16.51 10.52 2.35
C MET A 273 17.99 10.36 1.95
N GLY A 274 18.90 10.70 2.86
CA GLY A 274 20.29 10.32 2.83
C GLY A 274 20.43 8.99 3.56
N GLY A 275 20.33 7.88 2.81
CA GLY A 275 20.72 6.58 3.29
C GLY A 275 19.83 6.00 4.38
N PHE A 276 18.65 5.51 4.02
CA PHE A 276 18.08 4.38 4.73
C PHE A 276 19.01 3.18 4.52
N PRO A 277 19.68 2.68 5.58
CA PRO A 277 20.40 1.45 5.46
C PRO A 277 19.37 0.34 5.37
N GLY A 278 19.02 -0.13 4.16
CA GLY A 278 18.10 -1.25 3.96
C GLY A 278 17.11 -1.14 2.83
N PHE A 279 16.80 0.05 2.32
CA PHE A 279 16.32 0.16 0.96
C PHE A 279 17.57 0.06 0.09
N GLY A 280 17.78 -1.11 -0.52
CA GLY A 280 19.01 -1.44 -1.20
C GLY A 280 19.32 -0.48 -2.33
N GLY A 281 20.09 0.54 -1.99
CA GLY A 281 21.03 1.00 -2.99
C GLY A 281 21.85 -0.23 -3.39
N MET A 282 21.73 -0.72 -4.60
CA MET A 282 22.71 -1.62 -5.19
C MET A 282 24.06 -1.02 -4.81
N GLY A 283 24.86 -1.76 -4.02
CA GLY A 283 26.22 -1.37 -3.69
C GLY A 283 26.93 -1.09 -5.00
N GLY A 284 26.88 0.18 -5.42
CA GLY A 284 27.54 0.62 -6.62
C GLY A 284 28.98 0.22 -6.45
N ASN A 285 29.50 -0.53 -7.39
CA ASN A 285 30.92 -0.88 -7.45
C ASN A 285 31.69 0.43 -7.37
N ASN A 286 32.20 0.78 -6.18
CA ASN A 286 32.90 2.04 -5.90
C ASN A 286 34.17 2.24 -6.76
N ASN A 287 34.47 1.33 -7.67
CA ASN A 287 35.58 1.34 -8.59
C ASN A 287 35.25 1.80 -10.02
N ALA A 288 34.00 2.22 -10.30
CA ALA A 288 33.71 2.84 -11.58
C ALA A 288 34.50 4.16 -11.73
N PRO A 289 35.16 4.43 -12.86
CA PRO A 289 35.90 5.66 -13.06
C PRO A 289 34.94 6.85 -12.93
N LYS A 290 35.13 7.69 -11.92
CA LYS A 290 34.38 8.92 -11.75
C LYS A 290 34.75 9.88 -12.86
N LEU A 291 33.77 10.38 -13.61
CA LEU A 291 33.98 11.47 -14.53
C LEU A 291 34.52 12.67 -13.77
N ALA A 292 35.60 13.30 -14.30
CA ALA A 292 36.25 14.43 -13.64
C ALA A 292 35.21 15.50 -13.30
N ALA A 293 35.00 15.70 -11.98
CA ALA A 293 34.33 16.81 -11.32
C ALA A 293 33.20 17.50 -12.12
N TYR A 294 32.12 16.77 -12.47
CA TYR A 294 30.89 17.43 -12.90
C TYR A 294 30.35 18.28 -11.72
N LYS A 295 30.33 19.60 -11.92
CA LYS A 295 29.70 20.49 -10.94
C LYS A 295 28.24 20.65 -11.30
N ALA A 296 27.37 19.98 -10.53
CA ALA A 296 25.93 20.14 -10.70
C ALA A 296 25.53 21.61 -10.49
N PRO A 297 24.67 22.17 -11.35
CA PRO A 297 24.08 23.48 -11.10
C PRO A 297 23.40 23.49 -9.73
N GLN A 298 23.48 24.63 -9.03
CA GLN A 298 22.83 24.82 -7.75
C GLN A 298 21.47 25.48 -7.94
N ALA A 299 20.47 25.01 -7.19
CA ALA A 299 19.13 25.58 -7.23
C ALA A 299 19.18 27.04 -6.74
N PRO A 300 18.54 27.97 -7.45
CA PRO A 300 18.41 29.37 -6.99
C PRO A 300 17.76 29.43 -5.60
N GLU A 301 18.07 30.51 -4.88
CA GLU A 301 17.39 30.83 -3.63
C GLU A 301 15.92 31.24 -3.88
N GLY A 302 15.05 31.06 -2.88
CA GLY A 302 13.64 31.49 -2.94
C GLY A 302 12.69 30.58 -3.69
N LEU A 303 13.14 29.44 -4.25
CA LEU A 303 12.26 28.48 -4.86
C LEU A 303 11.38 27.78 -3.82
N ASN A 304 10.09 27.60 -4.14
CA ASN A 304 9.20 26.74 -3.36
C ASN A 304 9.56 25.25 -3.53
N ALA A 305 8.85 24.35 -2.83
CA ALA A 305 9.15 22.92 -2.82
C ALA A 305 9.08 22.30 -4.23
N LEU A 306 8.00 22.58 -4.98
CA LEU A 306 7.79 22.08 -6.34
C LEU A 306 8.89 22.60 -7.29
N GLN A 307 9.13 23.91 -7.32
CA GLN A 307 10.14 24.52 -8.20
C GLN A 307 11.55 23.98 -7.93
N ARG A 308 11.88 23.73 -6.66
CA ARG A 308 13.18 23.13 -6.28
C ARG A 308 13.27 21.67 -6.75
N ALA A 309 12.21 20.91 -6.62
CA ALA A 309 12.16 19.52 -7.09
C ALA A 309 12.26 19.45 -8.62
N GLU A 310 11.55 20.32 -9.34
CA GLU A 310 11.62 20.45 -10.80
C GLU A 310 13.02 20.79 -11.27
N PHE A 311 13.67 21.77 -10.60
CA PHE A 311 15.04 22.15 -10.92
C PHE A 311 16.00 20.96 -10.78
N ASN A 312 15.94 20.23 -9.67
CA ASN A 312 16.80 19.09 -9.41
C ASN A 312 16.60 17.98 -10.45
N THR A 313 15.35 17.67 -10.77
CA THR A 313 15.03 16.66 -11.80
C THR A 313 15.51 17.09 -13.17
N LYS A 314 15.29 18.37 -13.54
CA LYS A 314 15.78 18.91 -14.82
C LYS A 314 17.29 18.78 -14.96
N VAL A 315 18.07 19.08 -13.93
CA VAL A 315 19.54 18.91 -13.94
C VAL A 315 19.94 17.46 -14.25
N ILE A 316 19.27 16.49 -13.65
CA ILE A 316 19.55 15.06 -13.88
C ILE A 316 19.16 14.64 -15.28
N MET A 317 17.96 15.02 -15.73
CA MET A 317 17.44 14.65 -17.07
C MET A 317 18.25 15.30 -18.19
N ASP A 318 18.62 16.59 -18.05
CA ASP A 318 19.48 17.27 -19.02
C ASP A 318 20.86 16.61 -19.11
N TRP A 319 21.48 16.26 -17.97
CA TRP A 319 22.75 15.55 -17.93
C TRP A 319 22.66 14.19 -18.66
N ALA A 320 21.56 13.47 -18.50
CA ALA A 320 21.31 12.19 -19.16
C ALA A 320 20.90 12.31 -20.64
N GLY A 321 20.73 13.53 -21.16
CA GLY A 321 20.33 13.79 -22.55
C GLY A 321 18.82 13.77 -22.79
N TYR A 322 18.01 13.62 -21.75
CA TYR A 322 16.54 13.61 -21.79
C TYR A 322 15.99 15.02 -21.52
N ASN A 323 16.38 15.97 -22.33
CA ASN A 323 16.13 17.40 -22.15
C ASN A 323 14.81 17.90 -22.77
N THR A 324 13.93 17.02 -23.21
CA THR A 324 12.58 17.33 -23.67
C THR A 324 11.59 16.25 -23.22
N ILE A 325 10.30 16.62 -23.05
CA ILE A 325 9.24 15.65 -22.71
C ILE A 325 9.18 14.51 -23.70
N GLN A 326 9.31 14.77 -25.01
CA GLN A 326 9.26 13.75 -26.05
C GLN A 326 10.37 12.71 -25.86
N LYS A 327 11.59 13.16 -25.59
CA LYS A 327 12.72 12.25 -25.31
C LYS A 327 12.47 11.45 -24.04
N MET A 328 11.98 12.07 -22.98
CA MET A 328 11.67 11.39 -21.72
C MET A 328 10.56 10.35 -21.90
N ARG A 329 9.48 10.67 -22.65
CA ARG A 329 8.37 9.74 -22.92
C ARG A 329 8.74 8.61 -23.86
N SER A 330 9.68 8.81 -24.77
CA SER A 330 10.18 7.78 -25.69
C SER A 330 11.32 6.95 -25.11
N ALA A 331 11.86 7.33 -23.97
CA ALA A 331 12.95 6.61 -23.33
C ALA A 331 12.49 5.24 -22.82
N ASP A 332 13.43 4.29 -22.80
CA ASP A 332 13.24 2.98 -22.22
C ASP A 332 12.89 3.09 -20.73
N THR A 333 11.96 2.26 -20.27
CA THR A 333 11.47 2.23 -18.89
C THR A 333 12.59 2.03 -17.88
N GLU A 334 13.48 1.06 -18.14
CA GLU A 334 14.62 0.76 -17.27
C GLU A 334 15.58 1.96 -17.16
N VAL A 335 15.84 2.64 -18.27
CA VAL A 335 16.74 3.80 -18.29
C VAL A 335 16.16 4.95 -17.47
N ILE A 336 14.88 5.23 -17.63
CA ILE A 336 14.19 6.27 -16.84
C ILE A 336 14.16 5.90 -15.36
N HIS A 337 13.86 4.64 -15.03
CA HIS A 337 13.86 4.16 -13.65
C HIS A 337 15.23 4.35 -12.99
N SER A 338 16.29 4.06 -13.70
CA SER A 338 17.67 4.05 -13.17
C SER A 338 18.41 5.39 -13.31
N VAL A 339 17.85 6.39 -13.99
CA VAL A 339 18.57 7.63 -14.38
C VAL A 339 19.21 8.38 -13.22
N ALA A 340 18.53 8.48 -12.07
CA ALA A 340 19.06 9.17 -10.87
C ALA A 340 20.26 8.40 -10.27
N THR A 341 20.20 7.07 -10.27
CA THR A 341 21.28 6.21 -9.81
C THR A 341 22.49 6.29 -10.74
N ILE A 342 22.25 6.26 -12.07
CA ILE A 342 23.29 6.41 -13.09
C ILE A 342 23.98 7.77 -12.93
N TYR A 343 23.21 8.86 -12.78
CA TYR A 343 23.73 10.19 -12.53
C TYR A 343 24.62 10.25 -11.29
N SER A 344 24.12 9.70 -10.16
CA SER A 344 24.85 9.71 -8.89
C SER A 344 26.18 8.94 -8.98
N ASN A 345 26.17 7.77 -9.60
CA ASN A 345 27.36 6.94 -9.78
C ASN A 345 28.40 7.59 -10.70
N ALA A 346 27.95 8.21 -11.79
CA ALA A 346 28.85 8.84 -12.76
C ALA A 346 29.46 10.16 -12.27
N THR A 347 28.70 10.97 -11.55
CA THR A 347 29.11 12.33 -11.19
C THR A 347 29.62 12.45 -9.76
N GLY A 348 29.28 11.50 -8.87
CA GLY A 348 29.52 11.59 -7.43
C GLY A 348 28.60 12.59 -6.72
N ASN A 349 27.68 13.24 -7.43
CA ASN A 349 26.65 14.09 -6.85
C ASN A 349 25.45 13.25 -6.42
N GLN A 350 24.86 13.56 -5.28
CA GLN A 350 23.59 12.95 -4.90
C GLN A 350 22.49 13.50 -5.81
N GLY A 351 22.03 12.68 -6.76
CA GLY A 351 20.86 12.97 -7.57
C GLY A 351 19.61 12.44 -6.87
N SER A 352 18.69 13.33 -6.54
CA SER A 352 17.38 12.94 -6.04
C SER A 352 16.31 13.43 -7.01
N ILE A 353 15.72 12.50 -7.74
CA ILE A 353 14.41 12.73 -8.36
C ILE A 353 13.38 12.53 -7.26
N THR A 354 12.40 13.45 -7.16
CA THR A 354 11.30 13.33 -6.20
C THR A 354 10.57 12.03 -6.44
N GLY A 355 10.55 11.16 -5.45
CA GLY A 355 9.90 9.83 -5.52
C GLY A 355 8.82 9.68 -4.46
N GLN A 356 8.19 10.77 -4.04
CA GLN A 356 7.16 10.83 -2.99
C GLN A 356 6.24 12.03 -3.23
N PRO A 357 5.05 12.08 -2.60
CA PRO A 357 4.14 13.23 -2.69
C PRO A 357 4.81 14.55 -2.32
N ILE A 358 4.40 15.62 -2.99
CA ILE A 358 4.91 16.97 -2.79
C ILE A 358 3.74 17.96 -2.69
N VAL A 359 3.90 18.99 -1.85
CA VAL A 359 2.97 20.12 -1.82
C VAL A 359 3.14 20.91 -3.13
N ASP A 360 2.13 20.83 -4.00
CA ASP A 360 2.15 21.39 -5.35
C ASP A 360 1.12 22.52 -5.55
N GLY A 361 0.22 22.72 -4.58
CA GLY A 361 -0.84 23.72 -4.64
C GLY A 361 -2.09 23.30 -5.42
N TYR A 362 -2.18 22.03 -5.87
CA TYR A 362 -3.32 21.48 -6.58
C TYR A 362 -3.78 20.13 -6.00
N VAL A 363 -2.92 19.11 -6.04
CA VAL A 363 -3.22 17.79 -5.45
C VAL A 363 -3.06 17.84 -3.94
N SER A 364 -1.99 18.48 -3.48
CA SER A 364 -1.64 18.75 -2.08
C SER A 364 -1.47 20.26 -1.91
N LEU A 365 -2.36 20.88 -1.13
CA LEU A 365 -2.35 22.32 -0.94
C LEU A 365 -1.33 22.77 0.11
N GLU A 366 -1.15 21.94 1.12
CA GLU A 366 -0.31 22.19 2.29
C GLU A 366 0.18 20.87 2.90
N SER A 367 1.03 20.91 3.90
CA SER A 367 1.41 19.70 4.61
C SER A 367 0.25 19.16 5.45
N PHE A 368 0.21 17.85 5.69
CA PHE A 368 -0.77 17.24 6.59
C PHE A 368 -0.80 17.90 7.98
N ASP A 369 0.37 18.28 8.50
CA ASP A 369 0.47 18.96 9.80
C ASP A 369 -0.20 20.34 9.75
N GLN A 370 0.02 21.11 8.68
CA GLN A 370 -0.61 22.41 8.51
C GLN A 370 -2.11 22.27 8.34
N ALA A 371 -2.55 21.34 7.50
CA ALA A 371 -3.97 21.07 7.28
C ALA A 371 -4.69 20.63 8.58
N ALA A 372 -3.99 19.88 9.46
CA ALA A 372 -4.52 19.54 10.78
C ALA A 372 -4.69 20.78 11.67
N LEU A 373 -3.68 21.65 11.71
CA LEU A 373 -3.71 22.89 12.50
C LEU A 373 -4.81 23.83 12.02
N ASP A 374 -4.92 24.01 10.72
CA ASP A 374 -5.90 24.89 10.08
C ASP A 374 -7.33 24.30 10.10
N GLY A 375 -7.45 22.99 10.37
CA GLY A 375 -8.73 22.28 10.41
C GLY A 375 -9.29 22.01 9.02
N THR A 376 -8.43 21.93 8.01
CA THR A 376 -8.78 21.66 6.61
C THR A 376 -8.72 20.19 6.24
N LEU A 377 -8.28 19.29 7.13
CA LEU A 377 -8.34 17.83 6.92
C LEU A 377 -9.78 17.34 6.69
N ALA A 378 -9.93 16.23 6.01
CA ALA A 378 -11.22 15.57 5.85
C ALA A 378 -11.91 15.37 7.20
N ASP A 379 -13.18 15.78 7.27
CA ASP A 379 -14.01 15.68 8.48
C ASP A 379 -14.62 14.27 8.59
N VAL A 380 -13.78 13.32 9.02
CA VAL A 380 -14.11 11.89 9.11
C VAL A 380 -13.53 11.31 10.41
N PRO A 381 -14.04 10.18 10.92
CA PRO A 381 -13.37 9.41 11.96
C PRO A 381 -12.00 8.92 11.51
N TYR A 382 -11.03 8.95 12.43
CA TYR A 382 -9.66 8.49 12.20
C TYR A 382 -9.29 7.36 13.16
N MET A 383 -8.54 6.37 12.62
CA MET A 383 -7.74 5.45 13.42
C MET A 383 -6.28 5.65 13.00
N ILE A 384 -5.37 5.70 13.96
CA ILE A 384 -3.95 5.94 13.70
C ILE A 384 -3.10 5.11 14.64
N GLY A 385 -2.01 4.53 14.13
CA GLY A 385 -1.15 3.72 14.98
C GLY A 385 0.18 3.38 14.36
N TYR A 386 0.94 2.57 15.09
CA TYR A 386 2.31 2.19 14.74
C TYR A 386 2.67 0.85 15.39
N THR A 387 3.83 0.31 15.01
CA THR A 387 4.42 -0.88 15.62
C THR A 387 5.49 -0.49 16.66
N LEU A 388 5.61 -1.23 17.76
CA LEU A 388 6.51 -0.90 18.88
C LEU A 388 7.97 -0.67 18.45
N ASN A 389 8.46 -1.46 17.50
CA ASN A 389 9.81 -1.34 16.95
C ASN A 389 9.83 -0.68 15.57
N ASP A 390 8.97 0.34 15.38
CA ASP A 390 8.86 1.09 14.13
C ASP A 390 10.12 1.92 13.81
N MET A 391 10.14 2.59 12.67
CA MET A 391 11.25 3.43 12.19
C MET A 391 11.49 4.70 13.02
N GLY A 392 10.88 4.82 14.18
CA GLY A 392 11.02 5.92 15.13
C GLY A 392 9.88 5.94 16.14
N ASN A 393 10.01 6.76 17.19
CA ASN A 393 8.96 6.93 18.16
C ASN A 393 7.85 7.82 17.58
N MET A 394 6.72 7.22 17.24
CA MET A 394 5.56 7.91 16.65
C MET A 394 4.51 8.30 17.69
N SER A 395 4.58 7.75 18.92
CA SER A 395 3.53 7.89 19.93
C SER A 395 3.16 9.34 20.27
N ALA A 396 4.16 10.19 20.48
CA ALA A 396 3.93 11.60 20.81
C ALA A 396 3.21 12.37 19.69
N GLY A 397 3.62 12.14 18.45
CA GLY A 397 2.98 12.77 17.28
C GLY A 397 1.56 12.26 17.06
N ILE A 398 1.32 10.97 17.30
CA ILE A 398 -0.02 10.37 17.22
C ILE A 398 -0.93 10.94 18.31
N ALA A 399 -0.46 11.05 19.56
CA ALA A 399 -1.22 11.64 20.64
C ALA A 399 -1.58 13.10 20.35
N GLU A 400 -0.64 13.89 19.79
CA GLU A 400 -0.89 15.28 19.39
C GLU A 400 -1.90 15.37 18.24
N PHE A 401 -1.85 14.44 17.28
CA PHE A 401 -2.87 14.35 16.23
C PHE A 401 -4.27 14.06 16.82
N CYS A 402 -4.39 13.09 17.72
CA CYS A 402 -5.67 12.75 18.36
C CYS A 402 -6.26 13.95 19.13
N LYS A 403 -5.42 14.64 19.92
CA LYS A 403 -5.81 15.87 20.61
C LYS A 403 -6.28 16.95 19.62
N ASN A 404 -5.57 17.15 18.53
CA ASN A 404 -5.99 18.09 17.49
C ASN A 404 -7.35 17.71 16.90
N ARG A 405 -7.61 16.41 16.65
CA ARG A 405 -8.94 15.96 16.16
C ARG A 405 -10.04 16.23 17.17
N GLU A 406 -9.82 15.97 18.46
CA GLU A 406 -10.75 16.29 19.52
C GLU A 406 -11.08 17.79 19.56
N GLU A 407 -10.06 18.66 19.49
CA GLU A 407 -10.23 20.13 19.46
C GLU A 407 -11.03 20.62 18.23
N LYS A 408 -11.00 19.86 17.14
CA LYS A 408 -11.80 20.11 15.91
C LYS A 408 -13.18 19.41 15.95
N GLY A 409 -13.57 18.79 17.07
CA GLY A 409 -14.86 18.12 17.24
C GLY A 409 -14.93 16.68 16.68
N ASN A 410 -13.78 16.11 16.31
CA ASN A 410 -13.68 14.78 15.72
C ASN A 410 -13.14 13.74 16.69
N LYS A 411 -13.38 12.45 16.38
CA LYS A 411 -12.82 11.33 17.14
C LYS A 411 -11.64 10.71 16.40
N ALA A 412 -10.62 10.32 17.17
CA ALA A 412 -9.52 9.50 16.68
C ALA A 412 -9.22 8.38 17.68
N TRP A 413 -8.96 7.18 17.18
CA TRP A 413 -8.52 6.02 17.95
C TRP A 413 -7.05 5.77 17.67
N ALA A 414 -6.27 5.56 18.74
CA ALA A 414 -4.84 5.28 18.63
C ALA A 414 -4.51 3.85 19.00
N TYR A 415 -3.57 3.20 18.28
CA TYR A 415 -3.10 1.87 18.63
C TYR A 415 -1.57 1.75 18.55
N GLU A 416 -1.04 0.77 19.29
CA GLU A 416 0.31 0.27 19.22
C GLU A 416 0.27 -1.25 18.99
N PHE A 417 0.91 -1.72 17.96
CA PHE A 417 1.15 -3.15 17.78
C PHE A 417 2.48 -3.53 18.45
N ALA A 418 2.39 -4.33 19.51
CA ALA A 418 3.52 -4.66 20.37
C ALA A 418 3.82 -6.17 20.44
N ARG A 419 3.30 -6.98 19.51
CA ARG A 419 3.61 -8.41 19.41
C ARG A 419 4.94 -8.61 18.69
N PRO A 420 6.03 -9.03 19.37
CA PRO A 420 7.25 -9.48 18.71
C PRO A 420 6.95 -10.74 17.88
N LEU A 421 7.23 -10.71 16.58
CA LEU A 421 6.91 -11.85 15.72
C LEU A 421 7.76 -13.08 16.09
N PRO A 422 7.17 -14.30 16.09
CA PRO A 422 7.88 -15.53 16.47
C PRO A 422 8.84 -15.99 15.36
N GLY A 423 9.84 -16.77 15.73
CA GLY A 423 10.84 -17.30 14.82
C GLY A 423 11.92 -16.30 14.43
N GLU A 424 13.09 -16.82 14.07
CA GLU A 424 14.22 -16.03 13.59
C GLU A 424 14.67 -16.57 12.23
N ASN A 425 14.87 -15.65 11.29
CA ASN A 425 15.47 -15.95 10.00
C ASN A 425 16.80 -15.18 9.87
N PRO A 426 17.94 -15.85 9.77
CA PRO A 426 19.24 -15.20 9.61
C PRO A 426 19.35 -14.32 8.37
N GLU A 427 18.62 -14.64 7.29
CA GLU A 427 18.63 -13.89 6.04
C GLU A 427 17.88 -12.56 6.13
N VAL A 428 16.92 -12.44 7.06
CA VAL A 428 16.09 -11.23 7.23
C VAL A 428 16.81 -10.14 8.04
N GLY A 429 17.85 -10.53 8.79
CA GLY A 429 18.66 -9.59 9.57
C GLY A 429 17.94 -9.02 10.80
N GLN A 430 18.63 -8.10 11.50
CA GLN A 430 18.13 -7.55 12.78
C GLN A 430 16.92 -6.60 12.64
N ARG A 431 16.65 -6.12 11.44
CA ARG A 431 15.62 -5.11 11.19
C ARG A 431 14.21 -5.64 11.29
N LEU A 432 14.01 -6.92 10.98
CA LEU A 432 12.71 -7.57 11.03
C LEU A 432 12.58 -8.42 12.30
N ARG A 433 13.07 -7.89 13.40
CA ARG A 433 12.93 -8.46 14.76
C ARG A 433 11.93 -7.68 15.59
N GLY A 434 11.31 -8.36 16.53
CA GLY A 434 10.30 -7.76 17.40
C GLY A 434 9.00 -7.44 16.66
N ALA A 435 8.35 -6.37 17.09
CA ALA A 435 7.21 -5.77 16.41
C ALA A 435 7.71 -4.71 15.43
N PHE A 436 8.39 -5.15 14.38
CA PHE A 436 9.06 -4.26 13.40
C PHE A 436 8.04 -3.54 12.51
N HIS A 437 8.50 -2.49 11.81
CA HIS A 437 7.69 -1.74 10.84
C HIS A 437 6.99 -2.67 9.84
N SER A 438 5.68 -2.59 9.71
CA SER A 438 4.80 -3.42 8.88
C SER A 438 4.47 -4.83 9.43
N SER A 439 4.97 -5.22 10.61
CA SER A 439 4.69 -6.55 11.18
C SER A 439 3.23 -6.78 11.58
N ASP A 440 2.45 -5.73 11.72
CA ASP A 440 1.02 -5.74 12.01
C ASP A 440 0.15 -6.16 10.80
N LEU A 441 0.69 -6.11 9.58
CA LEU A 441 -0.06 -6.41 8.36
C LEU A 441 -0.61 -7.83 8.33
N TRP A 442 0.20 -8.84 8.70
CA TRP A 442 -0.24 -10.23 8.81
C TRP A 442 -1.48 -10.38 9.70
N PHE A 443 -1.55 -9.60 10.77
CA PHE A 443 -2.64 -9.64 11.74
C PHE A 443 -3.87 -8.89 11.24
N VAL A 444 -3.69 -7.72 10.65
CA VAL A 444 -4.79 -6.90 10.12
C VAL A 444 -5.52 -7.59 8.98
N PHE A 445 -4.81 -8.30 8.10
CA PHE A 445 -5.41 -9.07 7.01
C PHE A 445 -5.76 -10.50 7.39
N LYS A 446 -5.34 -10.96 8.59
CA LYS A 446 -5.47 -12.35 9.03
C LYS A 446 -4.93 -13.33 7.98
N SER A 447 -3.76 -13.00 7.46
CA SER A 447 -3.04 -13.69 6.38
C SER A 447 -1.83 -14.49 6.86
N LEU A 448 -1.76 -14.78 8.17
CA LEU A 448 -0.68 -15.50 8.86
C LEU A 448 -0.24 -16.79 8.15
N GLN A 449 -1.17 -17.51 7.50
CA GLN A 449 -0.89 -18.76 6.78
C GLN A 449 0.01 -18.59 5.53
N HIS A 450 0.19 -17.36 5.04
CA HIS A 450 1.09 -17.10 3.93
C HIS A 450 2.53 -16.81 4.38
N CYS A 451 2.74 -16.68 5.70
CA CYS A 451 4.04 -16.39 6.29
C CYS A 451 4.73 -17.65 6.81
N TRP A 452 6.04 -17.71 6.66
CA TRP A 452 6.91 -18.80 7.12
C TRP A 452 7.02 -18.92 8.66
N ARG A 453 6.57 -17.91 9.41
CA ARG A 453 6.75 -17.85 10.87
C ARG A 453 5.92 -18.90 11.60
N PRO A 454 6.43 -19.47 12.70
CA PRO A 454 5.74 -20.48 13.50
C PRO A 454 4.69 -19.81 14.40
N TRP A 455 3.54 -19.50 13.82
CA TRP A 455 2.43 -18.86 14.54
C TRP A 455 1.81 -19.76 15.59
N THR A 456 1.46 -19.15 16.71
CA THR A 456 0.78 -19.82 17.82
C THR A 456 -0.73 -19.58 17.76
N LYS A 457 -1.50 -20.30 18.60
CA LYS A 457 -2.94 -20.02 18.73
C LYS A 457 -3.20 -18.57 19.17
N GLY A 458 -2.40 -18.03 20.09
CA GLY A 458 -2.51 -16.65 20.53
C GLY A 458 -2.33 -15.64 19.38
N ASP A 459 -1.43 -15.92 18.42
CA ASP A 459 -1.27 -15.07 17.23
C ASP A 459 -2.53 -15.05 16.36
N TRP A 460 -3.18 -16.21 16.17
CA TRP A 460 -4.44 -16.29 15.44
C TRP A 460 -5.59 -15.56 16.15
N ASP A 461 -5.69 -15.69 17.47
CA ASP A 461 -6.69 -15.00 18.28
C ASP A 461 -6.46 -13.47 18.27
N LEU A 462 -5.20 -13.02 18.35
CA LEU A 462 -4.83 -11.61 18.21
C LEU A 462 -5.17 -11.07 16.82
N SER A 463 -4.90 -11.85 15.78
CA SER A 463 -5.23 -11.50 14.40
C SER A 463 -6.75 -11.36 14.19
N GLU A 464 -7.55 -12.28 14.76
CA GLU A 464 -9.01 -12.17 14.74
C GLU A 464 -9.51 -10.91 15.45
N LYS A 465 -8.90 -10.56 16.58
CA LYS A 465 -9.20 -9.33 17.33
C LYS A 465 -8.91 -8.08 16.50
N MET A 466 -7.75 -8.03 15.84
CA MET A 466 -7.37 -6.91 15.00
C MET A 466 -8.26 -6.80 13.76
N LEU A 467 -8.46 -7.88 13.02
CA LEU A 467 -9.37 -7.90 11.87
C LEU A 467 -10.77 -7.42 12.26
N THR A 468 -11.29 -7.87 13.41
CA THR A 468 -12.61 -7.45 13.90
C THR A 468 -12.64 -5.95 14.18
N ALA A 469 -11.63 -5.38 14.84
CA ALA A 469 -11.55 -3.95 15.12
C ALA A 469 -11.49 -3.10 13.84
N TRP A 470 -10.65 -3.48 12.87
CA TRP A 470 -10.54 -2.77 11.59
C TRP A 470 -11.83 -2.85 10.77
N THR A 471 -12.45 -4.03 10.70
CA THR A 471 -13.73 -4.20 9.99
C THR A 471 -14.89 -3.49 10.69
N ASN A 472 -14.92 -3.43 12.03
CA ASN A 472 -15.88 -2.61 12.79
C ASN A 472 -15.67 -1.13 12.48
N PHE A 473 -14.43 -0.65 12.49
CA PHE A 473 -14.15 0.74 12.14
C PHE A 473 -14.59 1.06 10.72
N CYS A 474 -14.37 0.16 9.77
CA CYS A 474 -14.88 0.30 8.40
C CYS A 474 -16.41 0.41 8.35
N LYS A 475 -17.13 -0.40 9.12
CA LYS A 475 -18.60 -0.42 9.18
C LYS A 475 -19.16 0.82 9.85
N TYR A 476 -18.66 1.13 11.04
CA TYR A 476 -19.33 2.02 12.00
C TYR A 476 -18.56 3.31 12.30
N GLY A 477 -17.28 3.41 11.89
CA GLY A 477 -16.37 4.49 12.31
C GLY A 477 -15.96 4.38 13.78
N ASP A 478 -16.17 3.21 14.38
CA ASP A 478 -15.79 2.86 15.76
C ASP A 478 -15.22 1.43 15.78
N PRO A 479 -14.00 1.20 16.28
CA PRO A 479 -13.38 -0.13 16.26
C PRO A 479 -14.07 -1.13 17.20
N ASN A 480 -14.85 -0.65 18.16
CA ASN A 480 -15.61 -1.51 19.08
C ASN A 480 -16.87 -2.10 18.43
N GLY A 481 -17.37 -1.50 17.36
CA GLY A 481 -18.64 -1.90 16.75
C GLY A 481 -19.88 -1.34 17.46
N PRO A 482 -21.08 -1.86 17.14
CA PRO A 482 -22.34 -1.28 17.62
C PRO A 482 -22.61 -1.53 19.10
N ASP A 483 -22.04 -2.58 19.67
CA ASP A 483 -22.26 -2.96 21.07
C ASP A 483 -21.34 -2.23 22.05
N GLY A 484 -20.43 -1.40 21.51
CA GLY A 484 -19.40 -0.71 22.29
C GLY A 484 -18.26 -1.64 22.72
N GLY A 485 -17.29 -1.11 23.45
CA GLY A 485 -16.13 -1.86 23.93
C GLY A 485 -15.17 -0.99 24.72
N GLU A 486 -14.01 -1.56 25.06
CA GLU A 486 -13.04 -0.93 25.95
C GLU A 486 -12.10 0.06 25.24
N TRP A 487 -12.05 0.05 23.90
CA TRP A 487 -11.17 0.94 23.16
C TRP A 487 -11.77 2.34 23.04
N ALA A 488 -11.49 3.17 24.05
CA ALA A 488 -11.92 4.57 24.04
C ALA A 488 -11.13 5.39 22.99
N PRO A 489 -11.74 6.44 22.42
CA PRO A 489 -11.00 7.41 21.61
C PRO A 489 -9.82 7.99 22.39
N CYS A 490 -8.71 8.23 21.68
CA CYS A 490 -7.55 8.90 22.24
C CYS A 490 -7.83 10.41 22.29
N THR A 491 -7.75 11.00 23.47
CA THR A 491 -8.05 12.40 23.74
C THR A 491 -6.95 13.05 24.57
N LYS A 492 -7.05 14.36 24.76
CA LYS A 492 -6.12 15.11 25.63
C LYS A 492 -6.14 14.58 27.07
N ASP A 493 -7.34 14.28 27.58
CA ASP A 493 -7.52 13.82 28.96
C ASP A 493 -7.38 12.31 29.12
N ASN A 494 -7.45 11.57 28.00
CA ASN A 494 -7.25 10.12 27.93
C ASN A 494 -6.36 9.76 26.73
N PRO A 495 -5.02 10.02 26.79
CA PRO A 495 -4.10 9.77 25.69
C PRO A 495 -3.72 8.28 25.58
N ASN A 496 -4.68 7.38 25.74
CA ASN A 496 -4.47 5.95 25.73
C ASN A 496 -4.48 5.35 24.33
N PHE A 497 -3.57 4.40 24.12
CA PHE A 497 -3.48 3.58 22.92
C PHE A 497 -4.01 2.18 23.25
N MET A 498 -4.75 1.59 22.32
CA MET A 498 -4.99 0.15 22.34
C MET A 498 -3.70 -0.58 22.03
N VAL A 499 -3.22 -1.40 22.95
CA VAL A 499 -1.99 -2.18 22.75
C VAL A 499 -2.35 -3.60 22.31
N PHE A 500 -1.95 -3.94 21.09
CA PHE A 500 -2.11 -5.29 20.51
C PHE A 500 -0.86 -6.12 20.79
N LYS A 501 -0.96 -7.02 21.76
CA LYS A 501 0.10 -7.95 22.19
C LYS A 501 -0.51 -9.26 22.68
N LEU A 502 0.32 -10.29 22.85
CA LEU A 502 -0.06 -11.48 23.62
C LEU A 502 0.25 -11.28 25.10
N ASP A 503 -0.57 -11.86 25.96
CA ASP A 503 -0.25 -11.99 27.37
C ASP A 503 0.88 -13.01 27.56
N GLU A 504 1.68 -12.87 28.62
CA GLU A 504 2.84 -13.75 28.90
C GLU A 504 2.42 -15.22 28.98
N ASN A 505 1.28 -15.51 29.58
CA ASN A 505 0.73 -16.86 29.69
C ASN A 505 0.31 -17.46 28.33
N ASP A 506 -0.12 -16.64 27.37
CA ASP A 506 -0.50 -17.08 26.04
C ASP A 506 0.73 -17.46 25.19
N VAL A 507 1.86 -16.80 25.44
CA VAL A 507 3.14 -17.14 24.77
C VAL A 507 3.71 -18.46 25.26
N GLU A 508 3.65 -18.74 26.59
CA GLU A 508 4.22 -19.97 27.19
C GLU A 508 3.39 -21.22 26.90
N ASN A 509 2.06 -21.09 26.77
CA ASN A 509 1.14 -22.23 26.62
C ASN A 509 0.62 -22.42 25.19
N SER A 510 1.09 -21.63 24.23
CA SER A 510 0.61 -21.72 22.85
C SER A 510 1.33 -22.83 22.07
N GLU A 511 0.56 -23.80 21.58
CA GLU A 511 1.05 -24.79 20.62
C GLU A 511 1.19 -24.14 19.23
N PHE A 512 2.24 -24.51 18.49
CA PHE A 512 2.40 -24.09 17.11
C PHE A 512 1.25 -24.67 16.26
N THR A 513 0.53 -23.80 15.56
CA THR A 513 -0.69 -24.18 14.84
C THR A 513 -0.44 -24.63 13.42
N GLN A 514 0.76 -24.36 12.87
CA GLN A 514 1.10 -24.79 11.50
C GLN A 514 2.56 -25.22 11.40
N PRO A 515 2.85 -26.36 10.73
CA PRO A 515 4.19 -26.66 10.28
C PRO A 515 4.59 -25.70 9.16
N ILE A 516 5.83 -25.25 9.16
CA ILE A 516 6.43 -24.52 8.04
C ILE A 516 6.46 -25.49 6.86
N THR A 517 5.60 -25.29 5.88
CA THR A 517 5.49 -26.18 4.74
C THR A 517 6.39 -25.76 3.57
N LYS A 518 6.77 -24.49 3.50
CA LYS A 518 7.70 -23.96 2.51
C LYS A 518 8.24 -22.63 2.99
N LEU A 519 9.56 -22.44 2.88
CA LEU A 519 10.18 -21.15 3.16
C LEU A 519 10.13 -20.26 1.90
N PRO A 520 9.95 -18.93 2.03
CA PRO A 520 9.82 -18.03 0.87
C PRO A 520 11.00 -18.06 -0.10
N TRP A 521 12.14 -18.62 0.33
CA TRP A 521 13.38 -18.72 -0.47
C TRP A 521 13.68 -20.15 -0.97
N GLU A 522 12.82 -21.13 -0.71
CA GLU A 522 12.86 -22.49 -1.29
C GLU A 522 12.05 -22.55 -2.60
#